data_4ea4dc2d8bec81a68bf1e15f17a3659a
#
_entry.id   4ea4dc2d8bec81a68bf1e15f17a3659a
#
_cell.length_a   1.000
_cell.length_b   1.000
_cell.length_c   1.000
_cell.angle_alpha   90.00
_cell.angle_beta   90.00
_cell.angle_gamma   90.00
#
_symmetry.space_group_name_H-M   'P 1'
#
loop_
_entity.id
_entity.type
_entity.pdbx_description
1 polymer ?
#
loop_
_entity_poly.entity_id
_entity_poly.type
_entity_poly.pdbx_seq_one_letter_code
_entity_poly.pdbx_strand_id
1 'polypeptide(L)'
;EDPRSYYSVSSRLEKEVPNAWKANQYDNLSNSKAHYEQTGPEIWEQTEGKITHLVVGVGTGGTISGTAKYLREQNPNIKVWGIDTYGSVFKKYKETGIFDKNEIYPYITEGIGEDFLPKNVDFSVIDLFEKVTDKDAALMTRDLARKEGIFAGNSAGAALAGLLQLGKDLKEDDVVVVIFHDHGSRYMGKMYNEDWLRERGFLKDEKLTAKSILKKRGEQAIVTADANQTVVETFNIMKSLNISQIPVTQQGMVIGKVTESDILSALLENPSLKSSAVEEITSKPFPFVDLNTSIDKISGLINKDTQAVLVEDDFGRINIITQYDIINAISEV
;
A
#
# COMPACT_ATOMS: atom_id res chain seq x y z
N GLU A 1 27.92 -14.40 -11.62
CA GLU A 1 27.06 -15.10 -10.62
C GLU A 1 27.58 -14.83 -9.22
N ASP A 2 26.70 -14.38 -8.28
CA ASP A 2 27.10 -14.19 -6.88
C ASP A 2 27.30 -15.57 -6.23
N PRO A 3 28.49 -15.89 -5.65
CA PRO A 3 28.72 -17.17 -5.00
C PRO A 3 27.81 -17.43 -3.78
N ARG A 4 27.10 -16.39 -3.29
CA ARG A 4 26.12 -16.49 -2.21
C ARG A 4 24.69 -16.74 -2.73
N SER A 5 24.48 -16.70 -4.04
CA SER A 5 23.16 -17.01 -4.61
C SER A 5 22.76 -18.45 -4.32
N TYR A 6 21.49 -18.72 -4.21
CA TYR A 6 21.00 -20.08 -3.95
C TYR A 6 21.36 -21.06 -5.08
N TYR A 7 21.52 -20.60 -6.31
CA TYR A 7 22.04 -21.39 -7.43
C TYR A 7 23.46 -21.88 -7.17
N SER A 8 24.34 -20.93 -6.78
CA SER A 8 25.76 -21.22 -6.53
C SER A 8 25.93 -22.09 -5.28
N VAL A 9 25.19 -21.76 -4.21
CA VAL A 9 25.22 -22.51 -2.94
C VAL A 9 24.70 -23.93 -3.14
N SER A 10 23.55 -24.13 -3.79
CA SER A 10 22.99 -25.46 -4.03
C SER A 10 23.89 -26.32 -4.90
N SER A 11 24.52 -25.74 -5.93
CA SER A 11 25.46 -26.46 -6.80
C SER A 11 26.77 -26.84 -6.09
N ARG A 12 27.20 -26.04 -5.10
CA ARG A 12 28.34 -26.36 -4.24
C ARG A 12 28.01 -27.48 -3.27
N LEU A 13 26.87 -27.39 -2.57
CA LEU A 13 26.41 -28.39 -1.61
C LEU A 13 26.22 -29.76 -2.25
N GLU A 14 25.70 -29.82 -3.47
CA GLU A 14 25.56 -31.08 -4.24
C GLU A 14 26.91 -31.80 -4.41
N LYS A 15 28.02 -31.05 -4.56
CA LYS A 15 29.36 -31.60 -4.73
C LYS A 15 30.07 -31.91 -3.42
N GLU A 16 29.81 -31.14 -2.36
CA GLU A 16 30.48 -31.22 -1.09
C GLU A 16 29.84 -32.24 -0.11
N VAL A 17 28.53 -32.43 -0.20
CA VAL A 17 27.79 -33.29 0.73
C VAL A 17 27.62 -34.69 0.13
N PRO A 18 28.12 -35.77 0.76
CA PRO A 18 27.94 -37.12 0.27
C PRO A 18 26.46 -37.48 0.13
N ASN A 19 26.09 -38.11 -0.98
CA ASN A 19 24.73 -38.53 -1.31
C ASN A 19 23.70 -37.33 -1.47
N ALA A 20 24.19 -36.11 -1.58
CA ALA A 20 23.32 -34.99 -1.93
C ALA A 20 22.82 -35.13 -3.37
N TRP A 21 21.58 -34.69 -3.56
CA TRP A 21 20.95 -34.61 -4.87
C TRP A 21 20.28 -33.25 -5.06
N LYS A 22 20.51 -32.62 -6.21
CA LYS A 22 19.91 -31.33 -6.56
C LYS A 22 18.73 -31.57 -7.51
N ALA A 23 17.55 -31.17 -7.10
CA ALA A 23 16.33 -31.28 -7.92
C ALA A 23 16.41 -30.48 -9.23
N ASN A 24 17.21 -29.41 -9.24
CA ASN A 24 17.48 -28.54 -10.41
C ASN A 24 16.20 -28.08 -11.11
N GLN A 25 15.33 -27.38 -10.37
CA GLN A 25 14.00 -26.99 -10.82
C GLN A 25 13.96 -26.19 -12.15
N TYR A 26 15.07 -25.55 -12.53
CA TYR A 26 15.16 -24.78 -13.78
C TYR A 26 15.34 -25.65 -15.03
N ASP A 27 16.10 -26.73 -14.91
CA ASP A 27 16.48 -27.54 -16.08
C ASP A 27 15.94 -28.96 -16.04
N ASN A 28 15.46 -29.42 -14.89
CA ASN A 28 14.83 -30.73 -14.76
C ASN A 28 13.42 -30.70 -15.35
N LEU A 29 13.22 -31.36 -16.48
CA LEU A 29 11.94 -31.37 -17.20
C LEU A 29 10.80 -32.09 -16.46
N SER A 30 11.09 -32.77 -15.34
CA SER A 30 10.04 -33.27 -14.44
C SER A 30 9.18 -32.14 -13.90
N ASN A 31 9.72 -30.91 -13.80
CA ASN A 31 8.95 -29.72 -13.43
C ASN A 31 7.81 -29.45 -14.44
N SER A 32 8.12 -29.24 -15.72
CA SER A 32 7.10 -29.01 -16.74
C SER A 32 6.21 -30.23 -16.95
N LYS A 33 6.76 -31.45 -16.82
CA LYS A 33 5.99 -32.70 -16.92
C LYS A 33 4.89 -32.79 -15.85
N ALA A 34 5.17 -32.42 -14.61
CA ALA A 34 4.18 -32.44 -13.53
C ALA A 34 2.97 -31.52 -13.85
N HIS A 35 3.20 -30.33 -14.39
CA HIS A 35 2.15 -29.42 -14.81
C HIS A 35 1.39 -29.88 -16.05
N TYR A 36 2.06 -30.59 -16.96
CA TYR A 36 1.40 -31.24 -18.09
C TYR A 36 0.46 -32.36 -17.64
N GLU A 37 0.89 -33.18 -16.67
CA GLU A 37 0.12 -34.35 -16.20
C GLU A 37 -0.99 -34.00 -15.20
N GLN A 38 -0.90 -32.85 -14.52
CA GLN A 38 -1.81 -32.48 -13.43
C GLN A 38 -2.48 -31.12 -13.67
N THR A 39 -1.74 -30.03 -13.69
CA THR A 39 -2.30 -28.66 -13.73
C THR A 39 -3.07 -28.39 -15.02
N GLY A 40 -2.55 -28.84 -16.16
CA GLY A 40 -3.22 -28.69 -17.45
C GLY A 40 -4.57 -29.41 -17.50
N PRO A 41 -4.64 -30.73 -17.20
CA PRO A 41 -5.90 -31.47 -17.11
C PRO A 41 -6.91 -30.86 -16.15
N GLU A 42 -6.46 -30.45 -14.94
CA GLU A 42 -7.31 -29.85 -13.93
C GLU A 42 -7.96 -28.54 -14.41
N ILE A 43 -7.17 -27.64 -15.01
CA ILE A 43 -7.70 -26.40 -15.60
C ILE A 43 -8.69 -26.69 -16.72
N TRP A 44 -8.37 -27.64 -17.60
CA TRP A 44 -9.26 -28.01 -18.71
C TRP A 44 -10.62 -28.52 -18.21
N GLU A 45 -10.60 -29.40 -17.22
CA GLU A 45 -11.80 -29.93 -16.58
C GLU A 45 -12.61 -28.85 -15.87
N GLN A 46 -11.97 -28.04 -15.03
CA GLN A 46 -12.64 -26.98 -14.24
C GLN A 46 -13.24 -25.86 -15.12
N THR A 47 -12.66 -25.60 -16.27
CA THR A 47 -13.19 -24.65 -17.24
C THR A 47 -14.17 -25.29 -18.24
N GLU A 48 -14.47 -26.58 -18.10
CA GLU A 48 -15.31 -27.34 -19.03
C GLU A 48 -14.81 -27.21 -20.50
N GLY A 49 -13.49 -27.08 -20.67
CA GLY A 49 -12.88 -26.87 -21.98
C GLY A 49 -13.12 -25.49 -22.59
N LYS A 50 -13.68 -24.54 -21.83
CA LYS A 50 -14.02 -23.19 -22.34
C LYS A 50 -12.86 -22.20 -22.24
N ILE A 51 -11.74 -22.56 -21.63
CA ILE A 51 -10.57 -21.66 -21.49
C ILE A 51 -10.12 -21.14 -22.85
N THR A 52 -9.94 -19.80 -22.94
CA THR A 52 -9.42 -19.12 -24.14
C THR A 52 -8.01 -18.57 -23.90
N HIS A 53 -7.70 -18.17 -22.67
CA HIS A 53 -6.41 -17.59 -22.32
C HIS A 53 -5.84 -18.19 -21.04
N LEU A 54 -4.56 -18.54 -21.08
CA LEU A 54 -3.75 -18.91 -19.90
C LEU A 54 -2.75 -17.80 -19.63
N VAL A 55 -2.77 -17.24 -18.41
CA VAL A 55 -1.87 -16.16 -17.96
C VAL A 55 -1.05 -16.61 -16.76
N VAL A 56 0.26 -16.58 -16.86
CA VAL A 56 1.17 -17.13 -15.84
C VAL A 56 2.38 -16.22 -15.67
N GLY A 57 2.73 -15.87 -14.43
CA GLY A 57 4.03 -15.30 -14.09
C GLY A 57 5.14 -16.34 -14.32
N VAL A 58 6.20 -15.98 -15.03
CA VAL A 58 7.20 -16.95 -15.49
C VAL A 58 8.53 -16.78 -14.78
N GLY A 59 8.92 -17.78 -13.99
CA GLY A 59 10.26 -17.94 -13.43
C GLY A 59 10.94 -19.17 -14.05
N THR A 60 10.87 -20.35 -13.42
CA THR A 60 11.45 -21.60 -13.98
C THR A 60 10.87 -22.01 -15.31
N GLY A 61 9.65 -21.60 -15.61
CA GLY A 61 8.93 -21.94 -16.85
C GLY A 61 8.12 -23.23 -16.76
N GLY A 62 8.29 -24.04 -15.73
CA GLY A 62 7.62 -25.34 -15.63
C GLY A 62 6.12 -25.24 -15.69
N THR A 63 5.52 -24.34 -14.92
CA THR A 63 4.07 -24.16 -14.84
C THR A 63 3.49 -23.77 -16.19
N ILE A 64 4.00 -22.71 -16.82
CA ILE A 64 3.45 -22.21 -18.08
C ILE A 64 3.64 -23.22 -19.22
N SER A 65 4.84 -23.78 -19.34
CA SER A 65 5.18 -24.67 -20.45
C SER A 65 4.42 -25.98 -20.39
N GLY A 66 4.37 -26.63 -19.22
CA GLY A 66 3.66 -27.88 -19.05
C GLY A 66 2.15 -27.72 -19.21
N THR A 67 1.56 -26.72 -18.57
CA THR A 67 0.12 -26.41 -18.66
C THR A 67 -0.27 -26.04 -20.08
N ALA A 68 0.46 -25.13 -20.71
CA ALA A 68 0.18 -24.68 -22.07
C ALA A 68 0.27 -25.81 -23.09
N LYS A 69 1.26 -26.68 -22.96
CA LYS A 69 1.40 -27.85 -23.87
C LYS A 69 0.15 -28.71 -23.80
N TYR A 70 -0.30 -29.10 -22.61
CA TYR A 70 -1.52 -29.91 -22.48
C TYR A 70 -2.75 -29.18 -23.02
N LEU A 71 -2.97 -27.95 -22.66
CA LEU A 71 -4.15 -27.19 -23.08
C LEU A 71 -4.21 -27.01 -24.59
N ARG A 72 -3.08 -26.79 -25.27
CA ARG A 72 -3.02 -26.66 -26.72
C ARG A 72 -3.21 -27.98 -27.47
N GLU A 73 -2.90 -29.10 -26.87
CA GLU A 73 -3.26 -30.41 -27.41
C GLU A 73 -4.79 -30.61 -27.40
N GLN A 74 -5.50 -29.98 -26.41
CA GLN A 74 -6.96 -30.01 -26.37
C GLN A 74 -7.59 -28.98 -27.33
N ASN A 75 -7.06 -27.74 -27.32
CA ASN A 75 -7.51 -26.65 -28.17
C ASN A 75 -6.32 -25.77 -28.61
N PRO A 76 -5.87 -25.87 -29.87
CA PRO A 76 -4.71 -25.12 -30.36
C PRO A 76 -4.91 -23.60 -30.43
N ASN A 77 -6.14 -23.10 -30.29
CA ASN A 77 -6.45 -21.67 -30.33
C ASN A 77 -6.25 -20.96 -28.98
N ILE A 78 -6.01 -21.70 -27.89
CA ILE A 78 -5.77 -21.11 -26.58
C ILE A 78 -4.54 -20.19 -26.64
N LYS A 79 -4.72 -18.97 -26.15
CA LYS A 79 -3.65 -17.98 -26.02
C LYS A 79 -2.90 -18.19 -24.73
N VAL A 80 -1.57 -18.09 -24.79
CA VAL A 80 -0.68 -18.30 -23.64
C VAL A 80 0.17 -17.05 -23.43
N TRP A 81 -0.12 -16.32 -22.38
CA TRP A 81 0.55 -15.08 -22.01
C TRP A 81 1.47 -15.28 -20.81
N GLY A 82 2.77 -15.11 -21.04
CA GLY A 82 3.78 -15.09 -19.98
C GLY A 82 3.89 -13.70 -19.37
N ILE A 83 3.90 -13.62 -18.07
CA ILE A 83 4.16 -12.35 -17.38
C ILE A 83 5.59 -12.36 -16.85
N ASP A 84 6.32 -11.34 -17.24
CA ASP A 84 7.73 -11.12 -16.98
C ASP A 84 7.93 -9.84 -16.14
N THR A 85 9.13 -9.59 -15.66
CA THR A 85 9.46 -8.37 -14.94
C THR A 85 10.57 -7.59 -15.63
N TYR A 86 10.65 -6.30 -15.35
CA TYR A 86 11.81 -5.51 -15.77
C TYR A 86 13.05 -6.00 -15.02
N GLY A 87 14.17 -6.19 -15.74
CA GLY A 87 15.38 -6.86 -15.23
C GLY A 87 15.51 -8.32 -15.65
N SER A 88 14.51 -8.87 -16.34
CA SER A 88 14.49 -10.21 -16.89
C SER A 88 14.65 -10.23 -18.42
N VAL A 89 15.17 -11.35 -18.94
CA VAL A 89 15.50 -11.51 -20.37
C VAL A 89 14.37 -12.10 -21.22
N PHE A 90 13.27 -12.61 -20.63
CA PHE A 90 12.31 -13.45 -21.35
C PHE A 90 11.56 -12.72 -22.46
N LYS A 91 11.01 -11.54 -22.19
CA LYS A 91 10.27 -10.78 -23.22
C LYS A 91 11.15 -10.49 -24.42
N LYS A 92 12.34 -9.94 -24.20
CA LYS A 92 13.28 -9.61 -25.28
C LYS A 92 13.67 -10.83 -26.07
N TYR A 93 13.97 -11.95 -25.39
CA TYR A 93 14.33 -13.20 -26.06
C TYR A 93 13.17 -13.75 -26.89
N LYS A 94 11.93 -13.75 -26.38
CA LYS A 94 10.76 -14.19 -27.14
C LYS A 94 10.53 -13.37 -28.40
N GLU A 95 10.71 -12.05 -28.32
CA GLU A 95 10.46 -11.15 -29.44
C GLU A 95 11.55 -11.21 -30.52
N THR A 96 12.81 -11.44 -30.14
CA THR A 96 13.95 -11.26 -31.02
C THR A 96 14.80 -12.52 -31.24
N GLY A 97 14.67 -13.52 -30.40
CA GLY A 97 15.57 -14.69 -30.34
C GLY A 97 16.97 -14.37 -29.80
N ILE A 98 17.21 -13.15 -29.32
CA ILE A 98 18.52 -12.70 -28.86
C ILE A 98 18.54 -12.61 -27.34
N PHE A 99 19.50 -13.28 -26.72
CA PHE A 99 19.78 -13.11 -25.30
C PHE A 99 20.53 -11.79 -25.07
N ASP A 100 19.85 -10.80 -24.50
CA ASP A 100 20.42 -9.47 -24.29
C ASP A 100 20.75 -9.24 -22.82
N LYS A 101 22.05 -9.15 -22.51
CA LYS A 101 22.55 -8.90 -21.14
C LYS A 101 22.19 -7.51 -20.62
N ASN A 102 21.84 -6.55 -21.48
CA ASN A 102 21.44 -5.22 -21.06
C ASN A 102 20.04 -5.19 -20.40
N GLU A 103 19.24 -6.25 -20.60
CA GLU A 103 17.97 -6.43 -19.91
C GLU A 103 18.14 -6.83 -18.42
N ILE A 104 19.36 -7.23 -18.01
CA ILE A 104 19.63 -7.79 -16.67
C ILE A 104 19.98 -6.69 -15.69
N TYR A 105 19.09 -6.45 -14.73
CA TYR A 105 19.32 -5.56 -13.58
C TYR A 105 18.43 -5.98 -12.40
N PRO A 106 18.77 -5.55 -11.16
CA PRO A 106 18.03 -5.95 -9.97
C PRO A 106 16.55 -5.51 -10.02
N TYR A 107 15.66 -6.36 -9.55
CA TYR A 107 14.24 -6.13 -9.36
C TYR A 107 13.77 -6.75 -8.05
N ILE A 108 12.55 -6.41 -7.61
CA ILE A 108 12.01 -6.77 -6.29
C ILE A 108 11.01 -7.92 -6.39
N THR A 109 10.34 -8.05 -7.53
CA THR A 109 9.28 -9.06 -7.73
C THR A 109 9.88 -10.46 -7.63
N GLU A 110 9.40 -11.25 -6.67
CA GLU A 110 9.89 -12.60 -6.42
C GLU A 110 9.14 -13.65 -7.24
N GLY A 111 9.85 -14.68 -7.68
CA GLY A 111 9.27 -15.87 -8.33
C GLY A 111 8.99 -15.75 -9.81
N ILE A 112 9.26 -14.61 -10.43
CA ILE A 112 9.18 -14.40 -11.87
C ILE A 112 10.43 -13.69 -12.39
N GLY A 113 10.69 -13.84 -13.70
CA GLY A 113 11.87 -13.25 -14.34
C GLY A 113 13.14 -14.03 -14.06
N GLU A 114 14.09 -14.02 -15.00
CA GLU A 114 15.41 -14.61 -14.85
C GLU A 114 16.45 -13.84 -15.67
N ASP A 115 17.72 -14.01 -15.29
CA ASP A 115 18.90 -13.49 -15.98
C ASP A 115 19.57 -14.53 -16.89
N PHE A 116 18.91 -15.65 -17.09
CA PHE A 116 19.30 -16.75 -17.99
C PHE A 116 18.05 -17.43 -18.59
N LEU A 117 18.26 -18.42 -19.46
CA LEU A 117 17.15 -19.16 -20.11
C LEU A 117 17.03 -20.57 -19.52
N PRO A 118 16.07 -20.80 -18.59
CA PRO A 118 15.81 -22.13 -18.06
C PRO A 118 15.34 -23.11 -19.13
N LYS A 119 15.75 -24.38 -19.08
CA LYS A 119 15.29 -25.41 -20.02
C LYS A 119 13.79 -25.71 -19.91
N ASN A 120 13.18 -25.43 -18.76
CA ASN A 120 11.75 -25.59 -18.58
C ASN A 120 10.91 -24.50 -19.27
N VAL A 121 11.50 -23.39 -19.73
CA VAL A 121 10.77 -22.39 -20.50
C VAL A 121 10.73 -22.81 -21.97
N ASP A 122 9.61 -23.33 -22.41
CA ASP A 122 9.35 -23.60 -23.82
C ASP A 122 8.72 -22.37 -24.48
N PHE A 123 9.56 -21.54 -25.10
CA PHE A 123 9.12 -20.34 -25.80
C PHE A 123 8.20 -20.62 -27.00
N SER A 124 8.15 -21.85 -27.49
CA SER A 124 7.30 -22.21 -28.64
C SER A 124 5.81 -22.29 -28.27
N VAL A 125 5.50 -22.61 -27.02
CA VAL A 125 4.12 -22.71 -26.53
C VAL A 125 3.60 -21.41 -25.89
N ILE A 126 4.41 -20.36 -25.77
CA ILE A 126 4.05 -19.05 -25.21
C ILE A 126 3.87 -18.07 -26.37
N ASP A 127 2.73 -17.39 -26.46
CA ASP A 127 2.48 -16.45 -27.56
C ASP A 127 3.26 -15.14 -27.38
N LEU A 128 3.20 -14.56 -26.17
CA LEU A 128 3.89 -13.33 -25.84
C LEU A 128 4.30 -13.30 -24.36
N PHE A 129 5.20 -12.39 -24.07
CA PHE A 129 5.51 -11.96 -22.70
C PHE A 129 5.14 -10.49 -22.52
N GLU A 130 4.56 -10.15 -21.37
CA GLU A 130 4.34 -8.78 -20.93
C GLU A 130 5.14 -8.48 -19.68
N LYS A 131 5.82 -7.31 -19.65
CA LYS A 131 6.61 -6.87 -18.49
C LYS A 131 5.77 -6.03 -17.56
N VAL A 132 5.90 -6.31 -16.26
CA VAL A 132 5.25 -5.57 -15.16
C VAL A 132 6.31 -4.93 -14.27
N THR A 133 6.07 -3.70 -13.84
CA THR A 133 6.97 -3.05 -12.88
C THR A 133 6.79 -3.61 -11.48
N ASP A 134 7.83 -3.56 -10.65
CA ASP A 134 7.76 -3.94 -9.24
C ASP A 134 6.65 -3.20 -8.48
N LYS A 135 6.45 -1.93 -8.80
CA LYS A 135 5.38 -1.11 -8.24
C LYS A 135 4.00 -1.64 -8.59
N ASP A 136 3.75 -1.91 -9.87
CA ASP A 136 2.44 -2.39 -10.33
C ASP A 136 2.14 -3.78 -9.75
N ALA A 137 3.13 -4.66 -9.70
CA ALA A 137 3.03 -5.96 -9.06
C ALA A 137 2.67 -5.85 -7.58
N ALA A 138 3.38 -5.01 -6.83
CA ALA A 138 3.18 -4.82 -5.40
C ALA A 138 1.81 -4.21 -5.07
N LEU A 139 1.38 -3.18 -5.82
CA LEU A 139 0.07 -2.54 -5.63
C LEU A 139 -1.08 -3.49 -6.02
N MET A 140 -0.94 -4.22 -7.13
CA MET A 140 -1.95 -5.18 -7.57
C MET A 140 -2.10 -6.35 -6.59
N THR A 141 -1.02 -6.80 -5.95
CA THR A 141 -1.08 -7.81 -4.86
C THR A 141 -2.02 -7.37 -3.75
N ARG A 142 -1.94 -6.10 -3.33
CA ARG A 142 -2.83 -5.53 -2.30
C ARG A 142 -4.26 -5.37 -2.80
N ASP A 143 -4.42 -4.91 -4.04
CA ASP A 143 -5.74 -4.71 -4.63
C ASP A 143 -6.49 -6.03 -4.80
N LEU A 144 -5.81 -7.11 -5.17
CA LEU A 144 -6.35 -8.47 -5.23
C LEU A 144 -6.90 -8.91 -3.87
N ALA A 145 -6.13 -8.69 -2.79
CA ALA A 145 -6.59 -9.01 -1.45
C ALA A 145 -7.77 -8.14 -0.99
N ARG A 146 -7.74 -6.84 -1.29
CA ARG A 146 -8.76 -5.87 -0.84
C ARG A 146 -10.08 -5.97 -1.59
N LYS A 147 -10.03 -6.24 -2.90
CA LYS A 147 -11.19 -6.20 -3.79
C LYS A 147 -11.83 -7.57 -3.97
N GLU A 148 -10.99 -8.63 -4.02
CA GLU A 148 -11.44 -9.99 -4.33
C GLU A 148 -11.33 -10.94 -3.12
N GLY A 149 -10.72 -10.51 -2.00
CA GLY A 149 -10.50 -11.35 -0.83
C GLY A 149 -9.45 -12.45 -1.04
N ILE A 150 -8.65 -12.39 -2.11
CA ILE A 150 -7.62 -13.38 -2.44
C ILE A 150 -6.28 -12.91 -1.88
N PHE A 151 -5.83 -13.56 -0.80
CA PHE A 151 -4.57 -13.25 -0.13
C PHE A 151 -3.41 -14.03 -0.77
N ALA A 152 -2.91 -13.52 -1.89
CA ALA A 152 -1.86 -14.14 -2.71
C ALA A 152 -0.51 -13.41 -2.62
N GLY A 153 0.55 -14.02 -3.15
CA GLY A 153 1.90 -13.47 -3.17
C GLY A 153 2.15 -12.45 -4.29
N ASN A 154 3.38 -11.94 -4.34
CA ASN A 154 3.75 -10.86 -5.26
C ASN A 154 3.66 -11.25 -6.74
N SER A 155 4.06 -12.47 -7.09
CA SER A 155 3.96 -12.98 -8.46
C SER A 155 2.51 -13.07 -8.95
N ALA A 156 1.55 -13.29 -8.06
CA ALA A 156 0.12 -13.25 -8.38
C ALA A 156 -0.33 -11.82 -8.74
N GLY A 157 0.12 -10.83 -7.97
CA GLY A 157 -0.10 -9.43 -8.31
C GLY A 157 0.51 -9.05 -9.66
N ALA A 158 1.73 -9.52 -9.94
CA ALA A 158 2.36 -9.33 -11.24
C ALA A 158 1.54 -9.98 -12.37
N ALA A 159 1.11 -11.24 -12.20
CA ALA A 159 0.32 -11.95 -13.19
C ALA A 159 -0.99 -11.21 -13.52
N LEU A 160 -1.70 -10.72 -12.48
CA LEU A 160 -2.93 -9.95 -12.67
C LEU A 160 -2.66 -8.57 -13.28
N ALA A 161 -1.61 -7.86 -12.87
CA ALA A 161 -1.24 -6.57 -13.45
C ALA A 161 -0.92 -6.70 -14.95
N GLY A 162 -0.16 -7.73 -15.34
CA GLY A 162 0.15 -8.01 -16.73
C GLY A 162 -1.09 -8.39 -17.55
N LEU A 163 -2.00 -9.17 -16.97
CA LEU A 163 -3.30 -9.42 -17.61
C LEU A 163 -4.06 -8.13 -17.87
N LEU A 164 -4.15 -7.23 -16.90
CA LEU A 164 -4.89 -5.97 -17.07
C LEU A 164 -4.23 -5.03 -18.11
N GLN A 165 -2.90 -5.04 -18.24
CA GLN A 165 -2.20 -4.32 -19.31
C GLN A 165 -2.59 -4.84 -20.70
N LEU A 166 -2.85 -6.15 -20.82
CA LEU A 166 -3.28 -6.83 -22.06
C LEU A 166 -4.81 -6.84 -22.22
N GLY A 167 -5.55 -6.33 -21.25
CA GLY A 167 -7.02 -6.43 -21.18
C GLY A 167 -7.77 -5.89 -22.40
N LYS A 168 -7.18 -4.95 -23.15
CA LYS A 168 -7.73 -4.42 -24.41
C LYS A 168 -7.86 -5.46 -25.53
N ASP A 169 -7.11 -6.55 -25.43
CA ASP A 169 -7.08 -7.63 -26.41
C ASP A 169 -8.09 -8.74 -26.08
N LEU A 170 -8.81 -8.62 -24.96
CA LEU A 170 -9.83 -9.56 -24.51
C LEU A 170 -11.20 -9.20 -25.03
N LYS A 171 -12.03 -10.22 -25.20
CA LYS A 171 -13.45 -10.13 -25.58
C LYS A 171 -14.33 -10.53 -24.41
N GLU A 172 -15.60 -10.17 -24.47
CA GLU A 172 -16.58 -10.42 -23.41
C GLU A 172 -16.81 -11.93 -23.15
N ASP A 173 -16.66 -12.77 -24.17
CA ASP A 173 -16.83 -14.22 -24.09
C ASP A 173 -15.52 -14.98 -23.79
N ASP A 174 -14.42 -14.29 -23.59
CA ASP A 174 -13.15 -14.95 -23.24
C ASP A 174 -13.18 -15.51 -21.82
N VAL A 175 -12.67 -16.71 -21.67
CA VAL A 175 -12.45 -17.37 -20.37
C VAL A 175 -10.95 -17.37 -20.09
N VAL A 176 -10.54 -16.53 -19.15
CA VAL A 176 -9.14 -16.28 -18.81
C VAL A 176 -8.79 -16.95 -17.49
N VAL A 177 -7.80 -17.82 -17.48
CA VAL A 177 -7.26 -18.44 -16.28
C VAL A 177 -5.92 -17.77 -15.94
N VAL A 178 -5.83 -17.21 -14.73
CA VAL A 178 -4.61 -16.61 -14.17
C VAL A 178 -4.09 -17.49 -13.04
N ILE A 179 -2.81 -17.85 -13.08
CA ILE A 179 -2.20 -18.69 -12.01
C ILE A 179 -1.66 -17.79 -10.91
N PHE A 180 -2.10 -18.06 -9.67
CA PHE A 180 -1.56 -17.47 -8.45
C PHE A 180 -0.75 -18.50 -7.70
N HIS A 181 0.59 -18.36 -7.72
CA HIS A 181 1.51 -19.43 -7.34
C HIS A 181 1.65 -19.63 -5.84
N ASP A 182 1.52 -18.58 -5.02
CA ASP A 182 1.77 -18.66 -3.59
C ASP A 182 0.86 -17.75 -2.75
N HIS A 183 0.96 -17.96 -1.45
CA HIS A 183 0.13 -17.28 -0.45
C HIS A 183 0.80 -15.99 0.06
N GLY A 184 -0.01 -14.96 0.37
CA GLY A 184 0.45 -13.63 0.80
C GLY A 184 1.21 -13.58 2.14
N SER A 185 1.14 -14.64 2.96
CA SER A 185 1.76 -14.66 4.30
C SER A 185 3.27 -14.38 4.31
N ARG A 186 3.98 -14.71 3.22
CA ARG A 186 5.41 -14.42 3.07
C ARG A 186 5.73 -12.93 2.85
N TYR A 187 4.71 -12.14 2.52
CA TYR A 187 4.84 -10.77 2.06
C TYR A 187 4.27 -9.73 3.03
N MET A 188 3.92 -10.14 4.26
CA MET A 188 3.37 -9.25 5.28
C MET A 188 4.30 -8.08 5.63
N GLY A 189 5.61 -8.30 5.65
CA GLY A 189 6.62 -7.26 5.87
C GLY A 189 7.06 -6.54 4.60
N LYS A 190 6.45 -6.81 3.44
CA LYS A 190 6.79 -6.24 2.13
C LYS A 190 5.55 -5.60 1.49
N MET A 191 4.93 -6.23 0.50
CA MET A 191 3.82 -5.67 -0.28
C MET A 191 2.58 -5.35 0.56
N TYR A 192 2.39 -6.02 1.69
CA TYR A 192 1.29 -5.74 2.62
C TYR A 192 1.65 -4.73 3.73
N ASN A 193 2.90 -4.24 3.78
CA ASN A 193 3.34 -3.20 4.69
C ASN A 193 3.44 -1.85 3.96
N GLU A 194 2.72 -0.84 4.46
CA GLU A 194 2.68 0.48 3.80
C GLU A 194 3.99 1.24 3.92
N ASP A 195 4.71 1.12 5.04
CA ASP A 195 5.99 1.80 5.23
C ASP A 195 7.03 1.25 4.25
N TRP A 196 7.06 -0.08 4.07
CA TRP A 196 7.89 -0.71 3.06
C TRP A 196 7.61 -0.21 1.63
N LEU A 197 6.33 0.05 1.31
CA LEU A 197 5.93 0.59 0.00
C LEU A 197 6.28 2.07 -0.14
N ARG A 198 6.16 2.87 0.94
CA ARG A 198 6.55 4.29 0.94
C ARG A 198 8.06 4.45 0.78
N GLU A 199 8.86 3.69 1.53
CA GLU A 199 10.33 3.67 1.42
C GLU A 199 10.82 3.42 -0.01
N ARG A 200 10.02 2.71 -0.83
CA ARG A 200 10.32 2.40 -2.24
C ARG A 200 9.65 3.33 -3.24
N GLY A 201 8.93 4.34 -2.75
CA GLY A 201 8.18 5.26 -3.60
C GLY A 201 7.00 4.62 -4.35
N PHE A 202 6.54 3.44 -3.91
CA PHE A 202 5.38 2.75 -4.50
C PHE A 202 4.06 3.35 -4.03
N LEU A 203 3.99 3.81 -2.77
CA LEU A 203 2.94 4.69 -2.27
C LEU A 203 3.49 6.11 -2.15
N LYS A 204 2.65 7.07 -2.49
CA LYS A 204 2.95 8.48 -2.18
C LYS A 204 2.86 8.64 -0.66
N ASP A 205 3.72 9.49 -0.10
CA ASP A 205 3.56 9.94 1.27
C ASP A 205 2.15 10.52 1.38
N GLU A 206 1.35 10.02 2.33
CA GLU A 206 0.11 10.68 2.68
C GLU A 206 0.50 12.07 3.17
N LYS A 207 0.06 13.13 2.46
CA LYS A 207 0.22 14.47 2.99
C LYS A 207 -0.45 14.48 4.36
N LEU A 208 0.32 14.83 5.40
CA LEU A 208 -0.24 14.96 6.73
C LEU A 208 -1.44 15.93 6.66
N THR A 209 -2.58 15.46 7.12
CA THR A 209 -3.85 16.21 7.14
C THR A 209 -4.38 16.30 8.56
N ALA A 210 -5.36 17.17 8.79
CA ALA A 210 -6.06 17.23 10.09
C ALA A 210 -6.51 15.83 10.54
N LYS A 211 -7.07 15.03 9.63
CA LYS A 211 -7.52 13.65 9.92
C LYS A 211 -6.38 12.75 10.39
N SER A 212 -5.22 12.81 9.75
CA SER A 212 -4.07 12.00 10.14
C SER A 212 -3.49 12.42 11.48
N ILE A 213 -3.45 13.73 11.80
CA ILE A 213 -3.02 14.26 13.09
C ILE A 213 -3.96 13.77 14.21
N LEU A 214 -5.26 13.91 14.03
CA LEU A 214 -6.27 13.47 15.01
C LEU A 214 -6.21 11.95 15.24
N LYS A 215 -6.03 11.16 14.17
CA LYS A 215 -5.88 9.69 14.26
C LYS A 215 -4.65 9.31 15.10
N LYS A 216 -3.52 9.99 14.92
CA LYS A 216 -2.29 9.75 15.70
C LYS A 216 -2.46 10.11 17.17
N ARG A 217 -3.12 11.25 17.46
CA ARG A 217 -3.37 11.71 18.82
C ARG A 217 -4.30 10.78 19.61
N GLY A 218 -5.18 10.05 18.92
CA GLY A 218 -6.25 9.26 19.53
C GLY A 218 -7.46 10.11 19.96
N GLU A 219 -8.47 9.45 20.51
CA GLU A 219 -9.70 10.13 20.97
C GLU A 219 -9.42 10.91 22.27
N GLN A 220 -9.32 12.22 22.15
CA GLN A 220 -9.29 13.15 23.29
C GLN A 220 -10.45 14.12 23.14
N ALA A 221 -11.33 14.15 24.14
CA ALA A 221 -12.41 15.12 24.16
C ALA A 221 -11.84 16.54 24.24
N ILE A 222 -12.37 17.44 23.44
CA ILE A 222 -12.05 18.86 23.55
C ILE A 222 -12.59 19.39 24.87
N VAL A 223 -11.78 20.17 25.57
CA VAL A 223 -12.22 20.90 26.76
C VAL A 223 -12.72 22.27 26.33
N THR A 224 -13.91 22.65 26.72
CA THR A 224 -14.53 23.95 26.45
C THR A 224 -15.02 24.60 27.74
N ALA A 225 -15.16 25.91 27.71
CA ALA A 225 -15.87 26.66 28.77
C ALA A 225 -17.28 27.03 28.27
N ASP A 226 -18.30 26.92 29.11
CA ASP A 226 -19.62 27.44 28.77
C ASP A 226 -19.61 28.97 28.90
N ALA A 227 -20.26 29.68 28.00
CA ALA A 227 -20.32 31.14 27.95
C ALA A 227 -20.76 31.79 29.27
N ASN A 228 -21.62 31.11 30.04
CA ASN A 228 -22.14 31.60 31.32
C ASN A 228 -21.21 31.27 32.51
N GLN A 229 -20.18 30.46 32.35
CA GLN A 229 -19.19 30.23 33.42
C GLN A 229 -18.47 31.53 33.75
N THR A 230 -18.08 31.67 34.99
CA THR A 230 -17.29 32.85 35.39
C THR A 230 -15.86 32.81 34.88
N VAL A 231 -15.26 33.98 34.71
CA VAL A 231 -13.87 34.10 34.28
C VAL A 231 -12.92 33.30 35.22
N VAL A 232 -13.18 33.32 36.55
CA VAL A 232 -12.36 32.59 37.52
C VAL A 232 -12.55 31.06 37.41
N GLU A 233 -13.77 30.59 37.17
CA GLU A 233 -14.02 29.15 36.93
C GLU A 233 -13.30 28.69 35.69
N THR A 234 -13.40 29.43 34.58
CA THR A 234 -12.71 29.15 33.35
C THR A 234 -11.19 29.10 33.53
N PHE A 235 -10.63 30.08 34.24
CA PHE A 235 -9.19 30.06 34.56
C PHE A 235 -8.77 28.84 35.39
N ASN A 236 -9.59 28.42 36.36
CA ASN A 236 -9.31 27.23 37.16
C ASN A 236 -9.31 25.94 36.32
N ILE A 237 -10.21 25.82 35.32
CA ILE A 237 -10.19 24.73 34.37
C ILE A 237 -8.89 24.74 33.58
N MET A 238 -8.51 25.88 33.00
CA MET A 238 -7.27 26.02 32.21
C MET A 238 -6.04 25.66 33.08
N LYS A 239 -5.97 26.15 34.32
CA LYS A 239 -4.89 25.83 35.24
C LYS A 239 -4.82 24.36 35.62
N SER A 240 -5.95 23.72 35.91
CA SER A 240 -6.00 22.31 36.33
C SER A 240 -5.55 21.36 35.20
N LEU A 241 -5.78 21.74 33.95
CA LEU A 241 -5.43 20.97 32.76
C LEU A 241 -4.13 21.41 32.09
N ASN A 242 -3.46 22.45 32.67
CA ASN A 242 -2.25 23.03 32.11
C ASN A 242 -2.39 23.46 30.65
N ILE A 243 -3.51 24.12 30.32
CA ILE A 243 -3.81 24.66 28.99
C ILE A 243 -3.85 26.18 29.05
N SER A 244 -3.26 26.83 28.02
CA SER A 244 -3.16 28.32 27.95
C SER A 244 -4.30 28.97 27.19
N GLN A 245 -5.23 28.18 26.64
CA GLN A 245 -6.35 28.66 25.84
C GLN A 245 -7.49 27.63 25.84
N ILE A 246 -8.73 28.11 25.74
CA ILE A 246 -9.92 27.28 25.79
C ILE A 246 -10.99 27.84 24.86
N PRO A 247 -11.65 27.01 24.01
CA PRO A 247 -12.82 27.42 23.25
C PRO A 247 -13.99 27.70 24.19
N VAL A 248 -14.76 28.74 23.89
CA VAL A 248 -15.98 29.10 24.61
C VAL A 248 -17.17 28.65 23.79
N THR A 249 -18.10 27.96 24.46
CA THR A 249 -19.31 27.41 23.81
C THR A 249 -20.58 28.00 24.42
N GLN A 250 -21.59 28.17 23.59
CA GLN A 250 -22.94 28.50 23.98
C GLN A 250 -23.91 27.57 23.30
N GLN A 251 -24.72 26.85 24.05
CA GLN A 251 -25.65 25.84 23.53
C GLN A 251 -24.99 24.81 22.60
N GLY A 252 -23.75 24.41 22.92
CA GLY A 252 -22.97 23.43 22.15
C GLY A 252 -22.25 23.98 20.92
N MET A 253 -22.43 25.24 20.56
CA MET A 253 -21.72 25.91 19.47
C MET A 253 -20.54 26.71 19.99
N VAL A 254 -19.42 26.67 19.28
CA VAL A 254 -18.24 27.49 19.61
C VAL A 254 -18.52 28.94 19.17
N ILE A 255 -18.55 29.84 20.14
CA ILE A 255 -18.77 31.28 19.94
C ILE A 255 -17.49 32.10 19.97
N GLY A 256 -16.43 31.58 20.56
CA GLY A 256 -15.14 32.25 20.68
C GLY A 256 -14.09 31.45 21.39
N LYS A 257 -13.06 32.11 21.84
CA LYS A 257 -11.97 31.55 22.66
C LYS A 257 -11.58 32.51 23.77
N VAL A 258 -10.94 31.97 24.81
CA VAL A 258 -10.28 32.73 25.84
C VAL A 258 -8.88 32.19 26.04
N THR A 259 -7.91 33.08 26.17
CA THR A 259 -6.51 32.80 26.50
C THR A 259 -6.14 33.32 27.88
N GLU A 260 -5.02 32.83 28.44
CA GLU A 260 -4.46 33.41 29.69
C GLU A 260 -4.20 34.93 29.55
N SER A 261 -3.79 35.39 28.36
CA SER A 261 -3.56 36.79 28.04
C SER A 261 -4.87 37.60 28.07
N ASP A 262 -5.96 37.06 27.56
CA ASP A 262 -7.29 37.71 27.58
C ASP A 262 -7.76 37.89 29.02
N ILE A 263 -7.63 36.83 29.83
CA ILE A 263 -7.99 36.90 31.28
C ILE A 263 -7.12 37.91 32.01
N LEU A 264 -5.80 37.87 31.78
CA LEU A 264 -4.89 38.82 32.47
C LEU A 264 -5.21 40.27 32.12
N SER A 265 -5.39 40.58 30.84
CA SER A 265 -5.72 41.92 30.37
C SER A 265 -7.04 42.42 30.97
N ALA A 266 -8.09 41.58 30.89
CA ALA A 266 -9.41 41.92 31.43
C ALA A 266 -9.38 42.19 32.96
N LEU A 267 -8.67 41.34 33.71
CA LEU A 267 -8.58 41.52 35.18
C LEU A 267 -7.68 42.69 35.61
N LEU A 268 -6.67 43.07 34.80
CA LEU A 268 -5.87 44.28 35.03
C LEU A 268 -6.68 45.54 34.78
N GLU A 269 -7.54 45.55 33.75
CA GLU A 269 -8.41 46.69 33.47
C GLU A 269 -9.58 46.78 34.45
N ASN A 270 -10.20 45.66 34.77
CA ASN A 270 -11.35 45.62 35.69
C ASN A 270 -11.36 44.36 36.57
N PRO A 271 -10.83 44.39 37.79
CA PRO A 271 -10.80 43.25 38.71
C PRO A 271 -12.16 42.62 39.04
N SER A 272 -13.28 43.36 38.85
CA SER A 272 -14.62 42.83 39.13
C SER A 272 -15.06 41.77 38.08
N LEU A 273 -14.44 41.74 36.92
CA LEU A 273 -14.73 40.76 35.84
C LEU A 273 -14.45 39.32 36.27
N LYS A 274 -13.68 39.09 37.35
CA LYS A 274 -13.46 37.72 37.84
C LYS A 274 -14.75 36.92 38.09
N SER A 275 -15.86 37.60 38.41
CA SER A 275 -17.15 37.00 38.71
C SER A 275 -18.18 37.19 37.57
N SER A 276 -17.79 37.85 36.47
CA SER A 276 -18.59 37.98 35.27
C SER A 276 -18.55 36.71 34.40
N ALA A 277 -19.52 36.59 33.51
CA ALA A 277 -19.56 35.52 32.52
C ALA A 277 -18.34 35.60 31.58
N VAL A 278 -17.75 34.47 31.24
CA VAL A 278 -16.55 34.40 30.39
C VAL A 278 -16.78 34.96 29.00
N GLU A 279 -18.06 34.98 28.52
CA GLU A 279 -18.39 35.57 27.23
C GLU A 279 -18.02 37.06 27.14
N GLU A 280 -18.01 37.78 28.24
CA GLU A 280 -17.68 39.23 28.29
C GLU A 280 -16.21 39.51 27.87
N ILE A 281 -15.31 38.51 28.05
CA ILE A 281 -13.90 38.61 27.67
C ILE A 281 -13.51 37.71 26.51
N THR A 282 -14.50 37.06 25.88
CA THR A 282 -14.29 36.11 24.79
C THR A 282 -13.86 36.80 23.49
N SER A 283 -12.76 36.35 22.92
CA SER A 283 -12.24 36.81 21.65
C SER A 283 -12.75 35.94 20.49
N LYS A 284 -12.39 36.30 19.22
CA LYS A 284 -12.80 35.55 18.02
C LYS A 284 -12.45 34.07 18.13
N PRO A 285 -13.29 33.16 17.61
CA PRO A 285 -13.04 31.72 17.68
C PRO A 285 -11.78 31.34 16.89
N PHE A 286 -11.24 30.17 17.22
CA PHE A 286 -10.22 29.54 16.40
C PHE A 286 -10.76 29.28 14.99
N PRO A 287 -9.92 29.34 13.93
CA PRO A 287 -10.32 28.96 12.59
C PRO A 287 -10.78 27.51 12.55
N PHE A 288 -11.86 27.23 11.79
CA PHE A 288 -12.29 25.89 11.47
C PHE A 288 -11.60 25.41 10.19
N VAL A 289 -11.19 24.14 10.17
CA VAL A 289 -10.64 23.47 9.01
C VAL A 289 -11.28 22.10 8.82
N ASP A 290 -11.30 21.63 7.58
CA ASP A 290 -11.81 20.30 7.23
C ASP A 290 -10.81 19.20 7.57
N LEU A 291 -11.30 17.97 7.80
CA LEU A 291 -10.47 16.79 8.06
C LEU A 291 -9.37 16.56 7.01
N ASN A 292 -9.62 16.91 5.75
CA ASN A 292 -8.66 16.74 4.65
C ASN A 292 -7.71 17.94 4.47
N THR A 293 -7.80 18.97 5.32
CA THR A 293 -6.90 20.13 5.26
C THR A 293 -5.47 19.69 5.53
N SER A 294 -4.54 20.06 4.61
CA SER A 294 -3.13 19.69 4.74
C SER A 294 -2.45 20.39 5.91
N ILE A 295 -1.43 19.75 6.47
CA ILE A 295 -0.62 20.30 7.59
C ILE A 295 0.00 21.64 7.21
N ASP A 296 0.43 21.85 5.96
CA ASP A 296 0.98 23.11 5.47
C ASP A 296 -0.03 24.26 5.62
N LYS A 297 -1.29 24.01 5.27
CA LYS A 297 -2.37 24.98 5.41
C LYS A 297 -2.71 25.23 6.87
N ILE A 298 -2.75 24.18 7.69
CA ILE A 298 -3.00 24.28 9.14
C ILE A 298 -1.89 25.09 9.81
N SER A 299 -0.62 24.80 9.51
CA SER A 299 0.53 25.51 10.06
C SER A 299 0.55 26.99 9.66
N GLY A 300 0.07 27.33 8.46
CA GLY A 300 -0.10 28.71 8.02
C GLY A 300 -1.19 29.49 8.76
N LEU A 301 -2.17 28.79 9.37
CA LEU A 301 -3.23 29.42 10.19
C LEU A 301 -2.79 29.59 11.66
N ILE A 302 -1.83 28.81 12.12
CA ILE A 302 -1.34 28.86 13.50
C ILE A 302 -0.21 29.89 13.59
N ASN A 303 -0.42 30.91 14.43
CA ASN A 303 0.51 32.00 14.69
C ASN A 303 0.42 32.43 16.16
N LYS A 304 1.04 33.54 16.54
CA LYS A 304 1.05 34.01 17.94
C LYS A 304 -0.34 34.31 18.51
N ASP A 305 -1.27 34.76 17.64
CA ASP A 305 -2.63 35.15 18.05
C ASP A 305 -3.62 33.97 17.91
N THR A 306 -3.28 33.01 17.06
CA THR A 306 -4.11 31.83 16.74
C THR A 306 -3.28 30.57 16.93
N GLN A 307 -3.25 30.05 18.15
CA GLN A 307 -2.37 28.93 18.52
C GLN A 307 -2.96 27.55 18.26
N ALA A 308 -4.18 27.49 17.72
CA ALA A 308 -4.87 26.25 17.39
C ALA A 308 -5.86 26.43 16.24
N VAL A 309 -6.30 25.35 15.66
CA VAL A 309 -7.46 25.28 14.74
C VAL A 309 -8.48 24.28 15.26
N LEU A 310 -9.75 24.48 14.92
CA LEU A 310 -10.82 23.54 15.21
C LEU A 310 -11.10 22.68 13.98
N VAL A 311 -11.45 21.41 14.22
CA VAL A 311 -11.78 20.43 13.18
C VAL A 311 -13.07 19.74 13.58
N GLU A 312 -14.06 19.78 12.71
CA GLU A 312 -15.28 18.98 12.88
C GLU A 312 -15.05 17.60 12.22
N ASP A 313 -15.31 16.53 12.97
CA ASP A 313 -15.18 15.17 12.45
C ASP A 313 -16.45 14.71 11.70
N ASP A 314 -16.37 13.52 11.09
CA ASP A 314 -17.48 12.93 10.32
C ASP A 314 -18.74 12.67 11.16
N PHE A 315 -18.68 12.81 12.51
CA PHE A 315 -19.79 12.65 13.45
C PHE A 315 -20.29 13.96 14.04
N GLY A 316 -19.81 15.11 13.56
CA GLY A 316 -20.16 16.43 14.05
C GLY A 316 -19.48 16.78 15.39
N ARG A 317 -18.46 16.03 15.84
CA ARG A 317 -17.70 16.32 17.04
C ARG A 317 -16.59 17.31 16.72
N ILE A 318 -16.45 18.34 17.55
CA ILE A 318 -15.38 19.33 17.42
C ILE A 318 -14.12 18.82 18.10
N ASN A 319 -13.00 18.91 17.39
CA ASN A 319 -11.66 18.60 17.85
C ASN A 319 -10.79 19.86 17.73
N ILE A 320 -9.66 19.89 18.44
CA ILE A 320 -8.69 20.98 18.38
C ILE A 320 -7.33 20.42 17.93
N ILE A 321 -6.64 21.12 17.06
CA ILE A 321 -5.25 20.83 16.67
C ILE A 321 -4.40 22.03 17.07
N THR A 322 -3.37 21.80 17.86
CA THR A 322 -2.45 22.80 18.36
C THR A 322 -1.09 22.72 17.63
N GLN A 323 -0.24 23.71 17.88
CA GLN A 323 1.15 23.65 17.39
C GLN A 323 1.89 22.40 17.89
N TYR A 324 1.62 21.95 19.12
CA TYR A 324 2.21 20.75 19.70
C TYR A 324 1.83 19.49 18.90
N ASP A 325 0.55 19.36 18.52
CA ASP A 325 0.07 18.23 17.72
C ASP A 325 0.75 18.19 16.34
N ILE A 326 0.98 19.36 15.73
CA ILE A 326 1.68 19.48 14.46
C ILE A 326 3.15 19.03 14.60
N ILE A 327 3.85 19.52 15.62
CA ILE A 327 5.25 19.15 15.86
C ILE A 327 5.37 17.64 16.08
N ASN A 328 4.52 17.05 16.90
CA ASN A 328 4.52 15.61 17.13
C ASN A 328 4.25 14.83 15.84
N ALA A 329 3.28 15.27 15.04
CA ALA A 329 2.95 14.62 13.79
C ALA A 329 4.11 14.64 12.77
N ILE A 330 4.93 15.70 12.77
CA ILE A 330 6.10 15.83 11.87
C ILE A 330 7.31 15.07 12.41
N SER A 331 7.54 15.09 13.75
CA SER A 331 8.73 14.49 14.37
C SER A 331 8.70 12.97 14.45
N GLU A 332 7.56 12.35 14.24
CA GLU A 332 7.36 10.89 14.22
C GLU A 332 7.31 10.31 12.80
N VAL A 333 7.68 11.08 11.79
CA VAL A 333 7.75 10.66 10.39
C VAL A 333 9.14 10.15 10.03
#